data_bb28781608bf6c2781fe96e2e03892f3
#
_entry.id   bb28781608bf6c2781fe96e2e03892f3
#
_cell.length_a   1.000
_cell.length_b   1.000
_cell.length_c   1.000
_cell.angle_alpha   90.00
_cell.angle_beta   90.00
_cell.angle_gamma   90.00
#
_symmetry.space_group_name_H-M   'P 1'
#
loop_
_entity.id
_entity.type
_entity.pdbx_description
1 polymer ?
#
loop_
_entity_poly.entity_id
_entity_poly.type
_entity_poly.pdbx_seq_one_letter_code
_entity_poly.pdbx_strand_id
1 'polypeptide(L)'
;MNVNGDIIRQKREKAGIAREDFKTICSPADLELIEDKNIGILEVILDLCMKLDVPYHHAFPDTVLLTETSLLDIVRCLHLRQEFSSVLFLLNTYGKKISYQNARIVGHLLYFRAYANLFGKRDTKKAVHYFQRAYTFFRDEKRYELLVLKGLATCYQVNEEKKRARIYFERAEQMEEKMNTKLKLGPSYYQAACFYADRGNQKKANALCDEGIQTLLEVNVTTGLEELFFEKAIIQGNISDKIELLKQTDYYAKLNQNYDLTEVIHEKLNKI
;
A
#
# COMPACT_ATOMS: atom_id res chain seq x y z
N MET A 1 -15.28 0.35 -17.90
CA MET A 1 -15.17 -1.12 -17.79
C MET A 1 -16.51 -1.72 -17.39
N ASN A 2 -16.76 -3.00 -17.66
CA ASN A 2 -17.99 -3.64 -17.22
C ASN A 2 -17.96 -3.96 -15.72
N VAL A 3 -19.07 -3.71 -15.06
CA VAL A 3 -19.25 -3.90 -13.61
C VAL A 3 -20.58 -4.61 -13.36
N ASN A 4 -20.73 -5.23 -12.21
CA ASN A 4 -22.05 -5.72 -11.75
C ASN A 4 -22.77 -4.57 -11.03
N GLY A 5 -23.43 -3.71 -11.77
CA GLY A 5 -24.14 -2.54 -11.24
C GLY A 5 -25.36 -2.91 -10.40
N ASP A 6 -25.96 -4.08 -10.65
CA ASP A 6 -27.12 -4.55 -9.88
C ASP A 6 -26.79 -4.74 -8.40
N ILE A 7 -25.58 -5.24 -8.08
CA ILE A 7 -25.18 -5.41 -6.69
C ILE A 7 -24.95 -4.07 -5.99
N ILE A 8 -24.40 -3.09 -6.72
CA ILE A 8 -24.20 -1.72 -6.22
C ILE A 8 -25.55 -1.09 -5.92
N ARG A 9 -26.50 -1.18 -6.87
CA ARG A 9 -27.87 -0.70 -6.70
C ARG A 9 -28.55 -1.34 -5.51
N GLN A 10 -28.58 -2.67 -5.42
CA GLN A 10 -29.24 -3.40 -4.34
C GLN A 10 -28.70 -3.00 -2.97
N LYS A 11 -27.37 -2.86 -2.85
CA LYS A 11 -26.75 -2.45 -1.58
C LYS A 11 -27.09 -1.00 -1.23
N ARG A 12 -27.07 -0.09 -2.20
CA ARG A 12 -27.47 1.31 -2.02
C ARG A 12 -28.91 1.42 -1.54
N GLU A 13 -29.84 0.76 -2.24
CA GLU A 13 -31.26 0.79 -1.92
C GLU A 13 -31.56 0.16 -0.55
N LYS A 14 -30.93 -0.97 -0.24
CA LYS A 14 -31.03 -1.59 1.08
C LYS A 14 -30.53 -0.70 2.22
N ALA A 15 -29.51 0.13 1.94
CA ALA A 15 -29.00 1.12 2.88
C ALA A 15 -29.85 2.40 2.95
N GLY A 16 -30.88 2.56 2.08
CA GLY A 16 -31.72 3.75 2.02
C GLY A 16 -30.99 5.01 1.53
N ILE A 17 -29.87 4.84 0.80
CA ILE A 17 -29.02 5.95 0.36
C ILE A 17 -29.49 6.42 -1.04
N ALA A 18 -29.71 7.73 -1.22
CA ALA A 18 -30.03 8.30 -2.52
C ALA A 18 -28.79 8.41 -3.43
N ARG A 19 -28.98 8.47 -4.75
CA ARG A 19 -27.86 8.64 -5.71
C ARG A 19 -27.10 9.95 -5.46
N GLU A 20 -27.81 10.98 -5.02
CA GLU A 20 -27.27 12.31 -4.72
C GLU A 20 -26.27 12.32 -3.54
N ASP A 21 -26.34 11.32 -2.67
CA ASP A 21 -25.45 11.22 -1.49
C ASP A 21 -24.04 10.72 -1.85
N PHE A 22 -23.82 10.36 -3.12
CA PHE A 22 -22.52 9.93 -3.64
C PHE A 22 -21.74 11.04 -4.36
N LYS A 23 -22.14 12.30 -4.27
CA LYS A 23 -21.52 13.45 -4.98
C LYS A 23 -20.01 13.59 -4.73
N THR A 24 -19.52 13.09 -3.61
CA THR A 24 -18.07 13.06 -3.29
C THR A 24 -17.30 11.97 -4.03
N ILE A 25 -18.00 10.98 -4.62
CA ILE A 25 -17.41 9.84 -5.31
C ILE A 25 -17.64 9.96 -6.81
N CYS A 26 -18.89 10.22 -7.22
CA CYS A 26 -19.27 10.36 -8.62
C CYS A 26 -20.54 11.19 -8.77
N SER A 27 -20.82 11.66 -9.99
CA SER A 27 -22.09 12.31 -10.29
C SER A 27 -23.26 11.31 -10.25
N PRO A 28 -24.51 11.75 -9.98
CA PRO A 28 -25.69 10.88 -10.08
C PRO A 28 -25.84 10.21 -11.45
N ALA A 29 -25.44 10.90 -12.53
CA ALA A 29 -25.46 10.35 -13.88
C ALA A 29 -24.42 9.22 -14.07
N ASP A 30 -23.22 9.37 -13.50
CA ASP A 30 -22.21 8.30 -13.53
C ASP A 30 -22.68 7.08 -12.73
N LEU A 31 -23.31 7.32 -11.56
CA LEU A 31 -23.87 6.23 -10.76
C LEU A 31 -25.01 5.50 -11.50
N GLU A 32 -25.84 6.23 -12.23
CA GLU A 32 -26.87 5.65 -13.11
C GLU A 32 -26.25 4.79 -14.21
N LEU A 33 -25.18 5.25 -14.86
CA LEU A 33 -24.46 4.44 -15.85
C LEU A 33 -23.89 3.16 -15.24
N ILE A 34 -23.38 3.22 -14.02
CA ILE A 34 -22.88 2.05 -13.31
C ILE A 34 -24.02 1.09 -12.99
N GLU A 35 -25.10 1.58 -12.40
CA GLU A 35 -26.22 0.76 -11.93
C GLU A 35 -27.08 0.19 -13.07
N ASP A 36 -27.30 0.97 -14.14
CA ASP A 36 -28.26 0.63 -15.19
C ASP A 36 -27.60 0.10 -16.46
N LYS A 37 -26.36 0.47 -16.72
CA LYS A 37 -25.62 0.06 -17.93
C LYS A 37 -24.42 -0.84 -17.65
N ASN A 38 -24.12 -1.10 -16.38
CA ASN A 38 -22.97 -1.91 -15.97
C ASN A 38 -21.62 -1.34 -16.49
N ILE A 39 -21.52 -0.02 -16.65
CA ILE A 39 -20.33 0.67 -17.14
C ILE A 39 -19.86 1.67 -16.11
N GLY A 40 -18.58 1.62 -15.75
CA GLY A 40 -18.00 2.57 -14.81
C GLY A 40 -16.48 2.67 -14.91
N ILE A 41 -15.95 3.68 -14.22
CA ILE A 41 -14.52 3.91 -14.04
C ILE A 41 -14.08 3.11 -12.81
N LEU A 42 -12.93 2.47 -12.87
CA LEU A 42 -12.43 1.56 -11.84
C LEU A 42 -12.40 2.20 -10.46
N GLU A 43 -11.82 3.39 -10.34
CA GLU A 43 -11.68 4.12 -9.08
C GLU A 43 -13.03 4.40 -8.44
N VAL A 44 -14.01 4.84 -9.25
CA VAL A 44 -15.39 5.11 -8.80
C VAL A 44 -16.04 3.82 -8.27
N ILE A 45 -15.86 2.70 -8.98
CA ILE A 45 -16.44 1.41 -8.57
C ILE A 45 -15.83 0.95 -7.23
N LEU A 46 -14.52 1.12 -7.06
CA LEU A 46 -13.83 0.75 -5.81
C LEU A 46 -14.30 1.61 -4.63
N ASP A 47 -14.50 2.92 -4.84
CA ASP A 47 -15.03 3.83 -3.82
C ASP A 47 -16.47 3.51 -3.45
N LEU A 48 -17.30 3.19 -4.43
CA LEU A 48 -18.68 2.73 -4.20
C LEU A 48 -18.73 1.43 -3.41
N CYS A 49 -17.88 0.46 -3.78
CA CYS A 49 -17.78 -0.81 -3.08
C CYS A 49 -17.39 -0.60 -1.60
N MET A 50 -16.42 0.27 -1.34
CA MET A 50 -15.98 0.59 0.02
C MET A 50 -17.11 1.27 0.82
N LYS A 51 -17.79 2.28 0.25
CA LYS A 51 -18.87 3.01 0.92
C LYS A 51 -20.11 2.14 1.20
N LEU A 52 -20.40 1.17 0.32
CA LEU A 52 -21.57 0.29 0.41
C LEU A 52 -21.28 -1.07 1.04
N ASP A 53 -20.08 -1.29 1.53
CA ASP A 53 -19.64 -2.60 2.04
C ASP A 53 -19.92 -3.74 1.04
N VAL A 54 -19.57 -3.49 -0.24
CA VAL A 54 -19.65 -4.49 -1.31
C VAL A 54 -18.29 -5.13 -1.48
N PRO A 55 -18.16 -6.45 -1.29
CA PRO A 55 -16.90 -7.12 -1.62
C PRO A 55 -16.55 -6.91 -3.10
N TYR A 56 -15.33 -6.48 -3.40
CA TYR A 56 -14.92 -6.13 -4.76
C TYR A 56 -15.18 -7.21 -5.81
N HIS A 57 -15.05 -8.49 -5.42
CA HIS A 57 -15.33 -9.60 -6.32
C HIS A 57 -16.81 -9.73 -6.73
N HIS A 58 -17.73 -9.15 -5.98
CA HIS A 58 -19.14 -9.09 -6.35
C HIS A 58 -19.42 -7.97 -7.35
N ALA A 59 -18.65 -6.88 -7.31
CA ALA A 59 -18.80 -5.78 -8.25
C ALA A 59 -18.22 -6.08 -9.64
N PHE A 60 -17.35 -7.11 -9.75
CA PHE A 60 -16.78 -7.54 -11.03
C PHE A 60 -17.34 -8.90 -11.39
N PRO A 61 -18.24 -8.99 -12.40
CA PRO A 61 -18.89 -10.24 -12.76
C PRO A 61 -17.88 -11.29 -13.22
N ASP A 62 -18.13 -12.57 -12.90
CA ASP A 62 -17.28 -13.70 -13.28
C ASP A 62 -17.12 -13.86 -14.80
N THR A 63 -18.04 -13.26 -15.57
CA THR A 63 -18.04 -13.26 -17.04
C THR A 63 -17.12 -12.18 -17.64
N VAL A 64 -16.64 -11.21 -16.85
CA VAL A 64 -15.58 -10.32 -17.33
C VAL A 64 -14.33 -11.15 -17.42
N LEU A 65 -13.93 -11.48 -18.64
CA LEU A 65 -12.60 -11.97 -18.96
C LEU A 65 -11.61 -10.88 -18.53
N LEU A 66 -11.17 -10.92 -17.27
CA LEU A 66 -10.09 -10.06 -16.80
C LEU A 66 -8.88 -10.40 -17.66
N THR A 67 -8.48 -9.45 -18.49
CA THR A 67 -7.19 -9.55 -19.18
C THR A 67 -6.08 -9.39 -18.13
N GLU A 68 -4.88 -9.87 -18.46
CA GLU A 68 -3.71 -9.65 -17.61
C GLU A 68 -3.47 -8.16 -17.31
N THR A 69 -3.75 -7.26 -18.27
CA THR A 69 -3.64 -5.81 -18.12
C THR A 69 -4.69 -5.26 -17.16
N SER A 70 -5.96 -5.64 -17.32
CA SER A 70 -7.03 -5.19 -16.43
C SER A 70 -6.80 -5.64 -14.99
N LEU A 71 -6.33 -6.87 -14.78
CA LEU A 71 -5.97 -7.34 -13.45
C LEU A 71 -4.83 -6.51 -12.85
N LEU A 72 -3.81 -6.19 -13.65
CA LEU A 72 -2.68 -5.37 -13.19
C LEU A 72 -3.13 -3.97 -12.75
N ASP A 73 -4.02 -3.35 -13.52
CA ASP A 73 -4.52 -1.99 -13.22
C ASP A 73 -5.35 -1.97 -11.94
N ILE A 74 -6.23 -2.96 -11.75
CA ILE A 74 -6.99 -3.11 -10.50
C ILE A 74 -6.04 -3.32 -9.31
N VAL A 75 -5.08 -4.22 -9.45
CA VAL A 75 -4.10 -4.51 -8.39
C VAL A 75 -3.26 -3.28 -8.04
N ARG A 76 -2.87 -2.46 -9.03
CA ARG A 76 -2.16 -1.19 -8.80
C ARG A 76 -3.00 -0.21 -7.98
N CYS A 77 -4.26 -0.03 -8.36
CA CYS A 77 -5.18 0.87 -7.66
C CYS A 77 -5.34 0.45 -6.19
N LEU A 78 -5.61 -0.83 -5.93
CA LEU A 78 -5.73 -1.37 -4.57
C LEU A 78 -4.43 -1.28 -3.79
N HIS A 79 -3.29 -1.48 -4.44
CA HIS A 79 -1.97 -1.33 -3.80
C HIS A 79 -1.72 0.11 -3.35
N LEU A 80 -2.04 1.11 -4.18
CA LEU A 80 -1.92 2.53 -3.82
C LEU A 80 -2.80 2.89 -2.62
N ARG A 81 -3.94 2.24 -2.47
CA ARG A 81 -4.86 2.39 -1.34
C ARG A 81 -4.47 1.53 -0.12
N GLN A 82 -3.37 0.78 -0.20
CA GLN A 82 -2.93 -0.17 0.83
C GLN A 82 -3.95 -1.29 1.15
N GLU A 83 -4.85 -1.57 0.23
CA GLU A 83 -5.86 -2.62 0.37
C GLU A 83 -5.27 -4.01 0.06
N PHE A 84 -4.27 -4.42 0.83
CA PHE A 84 -3.46 -5.61 0.57
C PHE A 84 -4.25 -6.92 0.62
N SER A 85 -5.28 -6.99 1.46
CA SER A 85 -6.18 -8.15 1.51
C SER A 85 -6.96 -8.34 0.22
N SER A 86 -7.45 -7.24 -0.36
CA SER A 86 -8.14 -7.22 -1.66
C SER A 86 -7.21 -7.59 -2.81
N VAL A 87 -5.96 -7.10 -2.78
CA VAL A 87 -4.91 -7.51 -3.74
C VAL A 87 -4.70 -9.03 -3.71
N LEU A 88 -4.52 -9.62 -2.52
CA LEU A 88 -4.32 -11.07 -2.39
C LEU A 88 -5.54 -11.86 -2.84
N PHE A 89 -6.73 -11.39 -2.48
CA PHE A 89 -7.97 -12.03 -2.92
C PHE A 89 -8.05 -12.08 -4.45
N LEU A 90 -7.87 -10.94 -5.13
CA LEU A 90 -7.91 -10.87 -6.59
C LEU A 90 -6.86 -11.77 -7.26
N LEU A 91 -5.62 -11.72 -6.78
CA LEU A 91 -4.54 -12.52 -7.33
C LEU A 91 -4.74 -14.03 -7.10
N ASN A 92 -5.41 -14.43 -6.04
CA ASN A 92 -5.70 -15.84 -5.76
C ASN A 92 -6.90 -16.35 -6.56
N THR A 93 -7.93 -15.52 -6.73
CA THR A 93 -9.19 -15.90 -7.40
C THR A 93 -9.05 -15.83 -8.92
N TYR A 94 -8.52 -14.74 -9.44
CA TYR A 94 -8.47 -14.47 -10.87
C TYR A 94 -7.11 -14.74 -11.48
N GLY A 95 -6.03 -14.57 -10.74
CA GLY A 95 -4.67 -14.75 -11.24
C GLY A 95 -4.38 -16.15 -11.79
N LYS A 96 -5.12 -17.18 -11.37
CA LYS A 96 -5.00 -18.55 -11.90
C LYS A 96 -5.82 -18.80 -13.16
N LYS A 97 -6.81 -17.94 -13.42
CA LYS A 97 -7.76 -18.09 -14.55
C LYS A 97 -7.28 -17.34 -15.81
N ILE A 98 -6.27 -16.50 -15.66
CA ILE A 98 -5.75 -15.65 -16.75
C ILE A 98 -4.62 -16.36 -17.47
N SER A 99 -4.68 -16.38 -18.79
CA SER A 99 -3.55 -16.79 -19.62
C SER A 99 -2.58 -15.62 -19.76
N TYR A 100 -1.39 -15.74 -19.15
CA TYR A 100 -0.37 -14.70 -19.17
C TYR A 100 0.48 -14.84 -20.44
N GLN A 101 0.48 -13.80 -21.26
CA GLN A 101 1.31 -13.70 -22.46
C GLN A 101 2.47 -12.71 -22.28
N ASN A 102 2.32 -11.76 -21.36
CA ASN A 102 3.30 -10.72 -21.10
C ASN A 102 4.09 -11.00 -19.81
N ALA A 103 5.34 -11.44 -19.97
CA ALA A 103 6.24 -11.74 -18.84
C ALA A 103 6.43 -10.52 -17.89
N ARG A 104 6.40 -9.30 -18.42
CA ARG A 104 6.51 -8.08 -17.65
C ARG A 104 5.31 -7.91 -16.68
N ILE A 105 4.10 -8.16 -17.16
CA ILE A 105 2.89 -8.11 -16.31
C ILE A 105 2.98 -9.15 -15.19
N VAL A 106 3.45 -10.35 -15.50
CA VAL A 106 3.68 -11.39 -14.48
C VAL A 106 4.64 -10.89 -13.39
N GLY A 107 5.74 -10.24 -13.79
CA GLY A 107 6.68 -9.63 -12.85
C GLY A 107 6.02 -8.62 -11.91
N HIS A 108 5.20 -7.72 -12.47
CA HIS A 108 4.46 -6.72 -11.67
C HIS A 108 3.47 -7.38 -10.71
N LEU A 109 2.68 -8.35 -11.14
CA LEU A 109 1.73 -9.05 -10.29
C LEU A 109 2.43 -9.83 -9.16
N LEU A 110 3.59 -10.43 -9.43
CA LEU A 110 4.42 -11.06 -8.40
C LEU A 110 4.95 -10.03 -7.38
N TYR A 111 5.39 -8.86 -7.85
CA TYR A 111 5.80 -7.76 -6.98
C TYR A 111 4.67 -7.29 -6.04
N PHE A 112 3.48 -7.03 -6.58
CA PHE A 112 2.33 -6.64 -5.76
C PHE A 112 1.88 -7.73 -4.80
N ARG A 113 1.95 -9.00 -5.21
CA ARG A 113 1.69 -10.14 -4.33
C ARG A 113 2.69 -10.21 -3.18
N ALA A 114 3.97 -9.95 -3.45
CA ALA A 114 5.00 -9.89 -2.42
C ALA A 114 4.69 -8.80 -1.39
N TYR A 115 4.38 -7.59 -1.84
CA TYR A 115 3.99 -6.47 -0.99
C TYR A 115 2.77 -6.79 -0.12
N ALA A 116 1.73 -7.33 -0.72
CA ALA A 116 0.50 -7.67 -0.02
C ALA A 116 0.69 -8.81 1.00
N ASN A 117 1.64 -9.74 0.77
CA ASN A 117 2.01 -10.72 1.80
C ASN A 117 2.79 -10.08 2.94
N LEU A 118 3.70 -9.15 2.64
CA LEU A 118 4.51 -8.47 3.65
C LEU A 118 3.65 -7.61 4.58
N PHE A 119 2.88 -6.68 4.02
CA PHE A 119 2.14 -5.68 4.80
C PHE A 119 0.72 -6.12 5.17
N GLY A 120 0.05 -6.92 4.33
CA GLY A 120 -1.31 -7.38 4.61
C GLY A 120 -1.40 -8.62 5.49
N LYS A 121 -0.44 -9.55 5.36
CA LYS A 121 -0.44 -10.82 6.14
C LYS A 121 0.75 -10.97 7.07
N ARG A 122 1.69 -10.05 7.04
CA ARG A 122 2.99 -10.14 7.74
C ARG A 122 3.73 -11.47 7.47
N ASP A 123 3.46 -12.09 6.31
CA ASP A 123 4.09 -13.34 5.87
C ASP A 123 5.37 -13.02 5.08
N THR A 124 6.43 -12.73 5.79
CA THR A 124 7.73 -12.35 5.22
C THR A 124 8.34 -13.46 4.38
N LYS A 125 8.10 -14.74 4.72
CA LYS A 125 8.61 -15.88 3.95
C LYS A 125 8.01 -15.91 2.54
N LYS A 126 6.69 -15.76 2.43
CA LYS A 126 6.02 -15.68 1.12
C LYS A 126 6.40 -14.39 0.38
N ALA A 127 6.53 -13.28 1.10
CA ALA A 127 6.96 -12.01 0.50
C ALA A 127 8.35 -12.16 -0.15
N VAL A 128 9.34 -12.69 0.55
CA VAL A 128 10.68 -12.95 0.00
C VAL A 128 10.61 -13.85 -1.24
N HIS A 129 9.86 -14.95 -1.16
CA HIS A 129 9.70 -15.87 -2.31
C HIS A 129 9.15 -15.15 -3.56
N TYR A 130 8.09 -14.33 -3.40
CA TYR A 130 7.50 -13.62 -4.53
C TYR A 130 8.38 -12.47 -5.02
N PHE A 131 9.08 -11.74 -4.14
CA PHE A 131 10.05 -10.72 -4.56
C PHE A 131 11.20 -11.33 -5.37
N GLN A 132 11.76 -12.46 -4.92
CA GLN A 132 12.83 -13.15 -5.66
C GLN A 132 12.36 -13.59 -7.04
N ARG A 133 11.14 -14.11 -7.16
CA ARG A 133 10.55 -14.44 -8.46
C ARG A 133 10.32 -13.19 -9.31
N ALA A 134 9.76 -12.12 -8.75
CA ALA A 134 9.57 -10.86 -9.48
C ALA A 134 10.89 -10.30 -10.01
N TYR A 135 11.96 -10.41 -9.23
CA TYR A 135 13.31 -9.95 -9.62
C TYR A 135 13.77 -10.53 -10.95
N THR A 136 13.44 -11.78 -11.25
CA THR A 136 13.86 -12.44 -12.50
C THR A 136 13.23 -11.81 -13.75
N PHE A 137 12.11 -11.11 -13.60
CA PHE A 137 11.39 -10.45 -14.69
C PHE A 137 11.83 -9.00 -14.94
N PHE A 138 12.59 -8.38 -14.01
CA PHE A 138 12.89 -6.94 -14.05
C PHE A 138 14.34 -6.61 -14.41
N ARG A 139 15.09 -7.53 -15.03
CA ARG A 139 16.49 -7.31 -15.41
C ARG A 139 16.72 -6.06 -16.26
N ASP A 140 15.75 -5.75 -17.13
CA ASP A 140 15.79 -4.59 -18.02
C ASP A 140 14.94 -3.41 -17.50
N GLU A 141 14.27 -3.57 -16.36
CA GLU A 141 13.42 -2.55 -15.74
C GLU A 141 14.01 -2.05 -14.43
N LYS A 142 15.03 -1.20 -14.52
CA LYS A 142 15.79 -0.71 -13.37
C LYS A 142 14.93 -0.16 -12.23
N ARG A 143 13.80 0.50 -12.56
CA ARG A 143 12.87 1.01 -11.55
C ARG A 143 12.26 -0.11 -10.70
N TYR A 144 11.75 -1.17 -11.33
CA TYR A 144 11.15 -2.29 -10.59
C TYR A 144 12.20 -3.18 -9.95
N GLU A 145 13.36 -3.35 -10.57
CA GLU A 145 14.51 -4.00 -9.95
C GLU A 145 14.83 -3.33 -8.59
N LEU A 146 14.92 -2.01 -8.57
CA LEU A 146 15.16 -1.22 -7.37
C LEU A 146 14.04 -1.41 -6.32
N LEU A 147 12.77 -1.35 -6.74
CA LEU A 147 11.63 -1.58 -5.83
C LEU A 147 11.67 -2.97 -5.20
N VAL A 148 12.04 -4.00 -5.96
CA VAL A 148 12.18 -5.37 -5.43
C VAL A 148 13.34 -5.46 -4.43
N LEU A 149 14.49 -4.82 -4.71
CA LEU A 149 15.61 -4.78 -3.76
C LEU A 149 15.18 -4.14 -2.43
N LYS A 150 14.46 -3.03 -2.48
CA LYS A 150 13.91 -2.37 -1.29
C LYS A 150 12.89 -3.26 -0.56
N GLY A 151 12.02 -3.95 -1.30
CA GLY A 151 11.07 -4.92 -0.73
C GLY A 151 11.76 -6.08 -0.01
N LEU A 152 12.81 -6.65 -0.59
CA LEU A 152 13.63 -7.69 0.04
C LEU A 152 14.34 -7.17 1.30
N ALA A 153 14.92 -5.96 1.21
CA ALA A 153 15.54 -5.32 2.37
C ALA A 153 14.56 -5.17 3.53
N THR A 154 13.35 -4.70 3.22
CA THR A 154 12.25 -4.56 4.19
C THR A 154 11.87 -5.91 4.80
N CYS A 155 11.73 -6.98 3.99
CA CYS A 155 11.44 -8.31 4.53
C CYS A 155 12.49 -8.77 5.54
N TYR A 156 13.77 -8.59 5.22
CA TYR A 156 14.86 -8.99 6.11
C TYR A 156 14.98 -8.08 7.34
N GLN A 157 14.62 -6.79 7.21
CA GLN A 157 14.55 -5.89 8.37
C GLN A 157 13.44 -6.31 9.34
N VAL A 158 12.26 -6.61 8.84
CA VAL A 158 11.12 -7.10 9.65
C VAL A 158 11.46 -8.44 10.33
N ASN A 159 12.24 -9.30 9.68
CA ASN A 159 12.71 -10.56 10.26
C ASN A 159 13.93 -10.41 11.21
N GLU A 160 14.37 -9.18 11.49
CA GLU A 160 15.57 -8.89 12.28
C GLU A 160 16.88 -9.49 11.70
N GLU A 161 16.86 -9.89 10.42
CA GLU A 161 18.02 -10.39 9.68
C GLU A 161 18.92 -9.23 9.23
N LYS A 162 19.43 -8.44 10.17
CA LYS A 162 20.14 -7.15 9.95
C LYS A 162 21.25 -7.22 8.89
N LYS A 163 21.99 -8.33 8.81
CA LYS A 163 23.08 -8.50 7.81
C LYS A 163 22.52 -8.56 6.38
N ARG A 164 21.43 -9.31 6.17
CA ARG A 164 20.78 -9.44 4.85
C ARG A 164 20.08 -8.14 4.48
N ALA A 165 19.33 -7.55 5.39
CA ALA A 165 18.69 -6.25 5.17
C ALA A 165 19.71 -5.21 4.68
N ARG A 166 20.88 -5.14 5.34
CA ARG A 166 21.96 -4.24 4.96
C ARG A 166 22.40 -4.43 3.51
N ILE A 167 22.68 -5.68 3.10
CA ILE A 167 23.14 -5.97 1.73
C ILE A 167 22.15 -5.45 0.69
N TYR A 168 20.85 -5.66 0.91
CA TYR A 168 19.81 -5.23 -0.04
C TYR A 168 19.57 -3.72 -0.01
N PHE A 169 19.64 -3.05 1.16
CA PHE A 169 19.56 -1.59 1.23
C PHE A 169 20.76 -0.94 0.54
N GLU A 170 21.98 -1.40 0.81
CA GLU A 170 23.20 -0.84 0.17
C GLU A 170 23.18 -1.03 -1.35
N ARG A 171 22.71 -2.18 -1.85
CA ARG A 171 22.53 -2.40 -3.29
C ARG A 171 21.48 -1.46 -3.90
N ALA A 172 20.37 -1.24 -3.19
CA ALA A 172 19.33 -0.32 -3.62
C ALA A 172 19.86 1.13 -3.69
N GLU A 173 20.63 1.58 -2.69
CA GLU A 173 21.26 2.90 -2.70
C GLU A 173 22.21 3.09 -3.88
N GLN A 174 23.13 2.15 -4.08
CA GLN A 174 24.08 2.21 -5.21
C GLN A 174 23.35 2.28 -6.56
N MET A 175 22.19 1.63 -6.65
CA MET A 175 21.37 1.66 -7.85
C MET A 175 20.66 3.00 -8.02
N GLU A 176 20.12 3.60 -6.94
CA GLU A 176 19.51 4.93 -6.95
C GLU A 176 20.52 6.01 -7.38
N GLU A 177 21.73 5.96 -6.84
CA GLU A 177 22.81 6.86 -7.21
C GLU A 177 23.12 6.79 -8.71
N LYS A 178 23.28 5.55 -9.25
CA LYS A 178 23.56 5.34 -10.68
C LYS A 178 22.42 5.79 -11.59
N MET A 179 21.18 5.69 -11.14
CA MET A 179 20.00 6.11 -11.91
C MET A 179 19.71 7.60 -11.77
N ASN A 180 20.40 8.31 -10.86
CA ASN A 180 20.09 9.68 -10.45
C ASN A 180 18.58 9.88 -10.20
N THR A 181 17.95 8.92 -9.52
CA THR A 181 16.52 8.92 -9.24
C THR A 181 16.28 8.41 -7.84
N LYS A 182 15.29 9.02 -7.17
CA LYS A 182 14.74 8.49 -5.92
C LYS A 182 13.36 7.92 -6.19
N LEU A 183 13.13 6.71 -5.78
CA LEU A 183 11.81 6.08 -5.89
C LEU A 183 11.04 6.21 -4.58
N LYS A 184 9.77 6.56 -4.68
CA LYS A 184 8.84 6.52 -3.55
C LYS A 184 8.70 5.08 -3.06
N LEU A 185 8.87 4.89 -1.75
CA LEU A 185 8.91 3.56 -1.12
C LEU A 185 7.55 3.05 -0.64
N GLY A 186 6.54 3.93 -0.60
CA GLY A 186 5.26 3.60 0.00
C GLY A 186 5.43 3.10 1.46
N PRO A 187 4.79 2.00 1.88
CA PRO A 187 4.89 1.49 3.25
C PRO A 187 6.30 1.10 3.70
N SER A 188 7.26 1.00 2.79
CA SER A 188 8.66 0.66 3.14
C SER A 188 9.47 1.81 3.73
N TYR A 189 8.95 3.05 3.70
CA TYR A 189 9.66 4.20 4.28
C TYR A 189 9.98 4.01 5.76
N TYR A 190 9.00 3.57 6.54
CA TYR A 190 9.18 3.30 7.96
C TYR A 190 10.30 2.29 8.22
N GLN A 191 10.26 1.15 7.54
CA GLN A 191 11.27 0.10 7.71
C GLN A 191 12.67 0.55 7.29
N ALA A 192 12.77 1.37 6.25
CA ALA A 192 14.03 1.97 5.83
C ALA A 192 14.52 3.00 6.87
N ALA A 193 13.63 3.82 7.44
CA ALA A 193 13.98 4.77 8.48
C ALA A 193 14.52 4.05 9.72
N CYS A 194 13.82 3.03 10.22
CA CYS A 194 14.29 2.20 11.34
C CYS A 194 15.68 1.60 11.07
N PHE A 195 15.91 1.09 9.85
CA PHE A 195 17.21 0.52 9.48
C PHE A 195 18.35 1.53 9.62
N TYR A 196 18.16 2.79 9.17
CA TYR A 196 19.17 3.82 9.26
C TYR A 196 19.30 4.39 10.68
N ALA A 197 18.22 4.49 11.44
CA ALA A 197 18.21 4.89 12.85
C ALA A 197 19.01 3.89 13.69
N ASP A 198 18.79 2.60 13.55
CA ASP A 198 19.53 1.52 14.22
C ASP A 198 21.05 1.58 13.98
N ARG A 199 21.48 2.22 12.89
CA ARG A 199 22.89 2.41 12.52
C ARG A 199 23.46 3.76 12.94
N GLY A 200 22.68 4.55 13.66
CA GLY A 200 23.07 5.90 14.10
C GLY A 200 23.01 6.97 12.98
N ASN A 201 22.52 6.63 11.78
CA ASN A 201 22.34 7.60 10.69
C ASN A 201 20.99 8.31 10.82
N GLN A 202 20.85 9.09 11.91
CA GLN A 202 19.63 9.81 12.25
C GLN A 202 19.20 10.80 11.15
N LYS A 203 20.17 11.45 10.47
CA LYS A 203 19.88 12.38 9.39
C LYS A 203 19.14 11.69 8.24
N LYS A 204 19.61 10.50 7.84
CA LYS A 204 18.98 9.75 6.75
C LYS A 204 17.64 9.15 7.18
N ALA A 205 17.55 8.66 8.42
CA ALA A 205 16.29 8.16 8.98
C ALA A 205 15.21 9.25 9.01
N ASN A 206 15.53 10.46 9.49
CA ASN A 206 14.61 11.60 9.45
C ASN A 206 14.17 11.96 8.03
N ALA A 207 15.10 12.03 7.08
CA ALA A 207 14.76 12.33 5.68
C ALA A 207 13.79 11.30 5.08
N LEU A 208 13.96 10.01 5.42
CA LEU A 208 13.05 8.95 4.98
C LEU A 208 11.67 9.06 5.63
N CYS A 209 11.60 9.44 6.91
CA CYS A 209 10.31 9.72 7.56
C CYS A 209 9.60 10.89 6.87
N ASP A 210 10.31 11.99 6.58
CA ASP A 210 9.72 13.15 5.90
C ASP A 210 9.22 12.82 4.50
N GLU A 211 10.02 12.10 3.70
CA GLU A 211 9.63 11.64 2.36
C GLU A 211 8.42 10.70 2.43
N GLY A 212 8.37 9.81 3.42
CA GLY A 212 7.27 8.88 3.65
C GLY A 212 5.97 9.60 4.01
N ILE A 213 6.03 10.51 4.98
CA ILE A 213 4.90 11.33 5.42
C ILE A 213 4.35 12.13 4.23
N GLN A 214 5.20 12.85 3.52
CA GLN A 214 4.80 13.63 2.35
C GLN A 214 4.14 12.74 1.29
N THR A 215 4.73 11.56 0.99
CA THR A 215 4.22 10.64 -0.01
C THR A 215 2.83 10.12 0.34
N LEU A 216 2.58 9.77 1.60
CA LEU A 216 1.29 9.26 2.04
C LEU A 216 0.21 10.37 2.03
N LEU A 217 0.57 11.59 2.46
CA LEU A 217 -0.33 12.74 2.43
C LEU A 217 -0.72 13.14 0.99
N GLU A 218 0.22 13.11 0.04
CA GLU A 218 -0.04 13.40 -1.38
C GLU A 218 -1.09 12.46 -2.01
N VAL A 219 -1.17 11.22 -1.53
CA VAL A 219 -2.14 10.23 -2.04
C VAL A 219 -3.35 10.04 -1.11
N ASN A 220 -3.52 10.93 -0.11
CA ASN A 220 -4.59 10.89 0.89
C ASN A 220 -4.70 9.54 1.64
N VAL A 221 -3.57 8.91 1.95
CA VAL A 221 -3.48 7.69 2.76
C VAL A 221 -2.96 8.05 4.14
N THR A 222 -3.71 7.71 5.17
CA THR A 222 -3.33 7.97 6.57
C THR A 222 -2.63 6.78 7.22
N THR A 223 -2.94 5.55 6.78
CA THR A 223 -2.34 4.32 7.31
C THR A 223 -0.82 4.31 7.10
N GLY A 224 -0.08 4.17 8.18
CA GLY A 224 1.38 4.20 8.19
C GLY A 224 1.97 5.57 8.54
N LEU A 225 1.16 6.64 8.62
CA LEU A 225 1.63 7.94 9.11
C LEU A 225 2.01 7.88 10.58
N GLU A 226 1.25 7.14 11.40
CA GLU A 226 1.52 6.95 12.82
C GLU A 226 2.89 6.33 13.08
N GLU A 227 3.29 5.35 12.29
CA GLU A 227 4.59 4.68 12.42
C GLU A 227 5.74 5.62 12.03
N LEU A 228 5.56 6.41 10.97
CA LEU A 228 6.56 7.39 10.50
C LEU A 228 6.72 8.55 11.47
N PHE A 229 5.64 9.12 12.00
CA PHE A 229 5.71 10.16 13.02
C PHE A 229 6.32 9.62 14.32
N PHE A 230 5.99 8.38 14.70
CA PHE A 230 6.56 7.72 15.86
C PHE A 230 8.07 7.56 15.74
N GLU A 231 8.55 7.01 14.61
CA GLU A 231 9.99 6.86 14.38
C GLU A 231 10.71 8.20 14.39
N LYS A 232 10.12 9.21 13.76
CA LYS A 232 10.65 10.58 13.80
C LYS A 232 10.73 11.12 15.23
N ALA A 233 9.72 10.87 16.07
CA ALA A 233 9.72 11.25 17.49
C ALA A 233 10.80 10.52 18.29
N ILE A 234 11.09 9.25 17.98
CA ILE A 234 12.15 8.47 18.64
C ILE A 234 13.55 9.03 18.32
N ILE A 235 13.75 9.45 17.08
CA ILE A 235 15.04 9.99 16.61
C ILE A 235 15.27 11.43 17.12
N GLN A 236 14.19 12.16 17.42
CA GLN A 236 14.23 13.57 17.79
C GLN A 236 14.90 13.79 19.15
N GLY A 237 15.91 14.66 19.18
CA GLY A 237 16.64 15.02 20.40
C GLY A 237 15.98 16.17 21.20
N ASN A 238 15.22 17.05 20.52
CA ASN A 238 14.52 18.16 21.18
C ASN A 238 13.23 17.66 21.83
N ILE A 239 13.04 17.94 23.13
CA ILE A 239 11.88 17.47 23.89
C ILE A 239 10.58 18.08 23.38
N SER A 240 10.56 19.37 23.05
CA SER A 240 9.35 20.05 22.57
C SER A 240 8.87 19.47 21.25
N ASP A 241 9.80 19.30 20.28
CA ASP A 241 9.49 18.71 18.97
C ASP A 241 9.06 17.25 19.09
N LYS A 242 9.69 16.52 20.03
CA LYS A 242 9.34 15.13 20.32
C LYS A 242 7.90 15.00 20.84
N ILE A 243 7.49 15.89 21.76
CA ILE A 243 6.12 15.90 22.29
C ILE A 243 5.12 16.17 21.15
N GLU A 244 5.41 17.14 20.28
CA GLU A 244 4.54 17.48 19.16
C GLU A 244 4.40 16.28 18.18
N LEU A 245 5.51 15.63 17.83
CA LEU A 245 5.50 14.44 16.99
C LEU A 245 4.74 13.27 17.63
N LEU A 246 4.85 13.07 18.94
CA LEU A 246 4.08 12.04 19.65
C LEU A 246 2.58 12.34 19.66
N LYS A 247 2.16 13.63 19.75
CA LYS A 247 0.75 14.01 19.61
C LYS A 247 0.22 13.74 18.21
N GLN A 248 1.01 14.04 17.16
CA GLN A 248 0.64 13.70 15.78
C GLN A 248 0.55 12.19 15.59
N THR A 249 1.48 11.42 16.18
CA THR A 249 1.42 9.96 16.19
C THR A 249 0.13 9.45 16.82
N ASP A 250 -0.25 9.96 17.99
CA ASP A 250 -1.47 9.58 18.71
C ASP A 250 -2.74 9.88 17.89
N TYR A 251 -2.78 11.04 17.23
CA TYR A 251 -3.87 11.42 16.35
C TYR A 251 -4.07 10.39 15.22
N TYR A 252 -2.98 10.06 14.48
CA TYR A 252 -3.07 9.12 13.36
C TYR A 252 -3.25 7.67 13.85
N ALA A 253 -2.67 7.28 14.97
CA ALA A 253 -2.89 5.96 15.56
C ALA A 253 -4.36 5.73 15.93
N LYS A 254 -5.02 6.74 16.53
CA LYS A 254 -6.47 6.67 16.81
C LYS A 254 -7.30 6.63 15.53
N LEU A 255 -6.98 7.47 14.54
CA LEU A 255 -7.67 7.51 13.25
C LEU A 255 -7.59 6.14 12.53
N ASN A 256 -6.43 5.50 12.60
CA ASN A 256 -6.16 4.21 11.95
C ASN A 256 -6.45 3.00 12.86
N GLN A 257 -7.02 3.22 14.06
CA GLN A 257 -7.37 2.18 15.03
C GLN A 257 -6.18 1.33 15.50
N ASN A 258 -4.99 1.92 15.53
CA ASN A 258 -3.76 1.29 16.02
C ASN A 258 -3.63 1.53 17.54
N TYR A 259 -4.47 0.84 18.31
CA TYR A 259 -4.57 1.05 19.76
C TYR A 259 -3.31 0.62 20.52
N ASP A 260 -2.60 -0.41 20.04
CA ASP A 260 -1.34 -0.86 20.66
C ASP A 260 -0.29 0.27 20.64
N LEU A 261 -0.19 0.98 19.52
CA LEU A 261 0.72 2.12 19.42
C LEU A 261 0.25 3.29 20.27
N THR A 262 -1.05 3.52 20.40
CA THR A 262 -1.62 4.56 21.27
C THR A 262 -1.19 4.36 22.73
N GLU A 263 -1.22 3.14 23.25
CA GLU A 263 -0.76 2.82 24.61
C GLU A 263 0.74 3.14 24.79
N VAL A 264 1.57 2.72 23.84
CA VAL A 264 3.02 3.01 23.85
C VAL A 264 3.30 4.51 23.86
N ILE A 265 2.52 5.31 23.11
CA ILE A 265 2.67 6.75 23.06
C ILE A 265 2.33 7.39 24.41
N HIS A 266 1.21 6.98 25.03
CA HIS A 266 0.80 7.50 26.34
C HIS A 266 1.85 7.21 27.42
N GLU A 267 2.44 6.00 27.41
CA GLU A 267 3.54 5.69 28.32
C GLU A 267 4.76 6.58 28.10
N LYS A 268 5.08 6.90 26.83
CA LYS A 268 6.22 7.78 26.52
C LYS A 268 5.96 9.23 26.92
N LEU A 269 4.75 9.74 26.68
CA LEU A 269 4.38 11.11 27.07
C LEU A 269 4.38 11.29 28.59
N ASN A 270 3.99 10.26 29.35
CA ASN A 270 4.01 10.29 30.81
C ASN A 270 5.43 10.24 31.41
N LYS A 271 6.44 9.85 30.63
CA LYS A 271 7.87 9.76 31.06
C LYS A 271 8.70 11.00 30.68
N ILE A 272 8.14 11.92 29.92
CA ILE A 272 8.76 13.20 29.54
C ILE A 272 8.34 14.31 30.48
#